data_cc043eea19f59629ce9ad40046cb8aaa
#
_entry.id   cc043eea19f59629ce9ad40046cb8aaa
#
_cell.length_a   1.000
_cell.length_b   1.000
_cell.length_c   1.000
_cell.angle_alpha   90.00
_cell.angle_beta   90.00
_cell.angle_gamma   90.00
#
_symmetry.space_group_name_H-M   'P 1'
#
loop_
_entity.id
_entity.type
_entity.pdbx_description
1 polymer ?
#
loop_
_entity_poly.entity_id
_entity_poly.type
_entity_poly.pdbx_seq_one_letter_code
_entity_poly.pdbx_strand_id
1 'polypeptide(L)'
;MAGYRINYNRVVSQANDIKDLSNDLGREISDLENLLAKIKREWFGPASAEFQRQLQMLIADMKTTKYNMSSVSSTIKNVAKRIQKEDEEANSSDD
;
A
#
# COMPACT_ATOMS: atom_id res chain seq x y z
N MET A 1 20.96 -13.61 25.74
CA MET A 1 20.87 -12.20 25.32
C MET A 1 20.11 -12.11 24.01
N ALA A 2 19.05 -11.37 24.01
CA ALA A 2 18.36 -11.09 22.76
C ALA A 2 19.23 -10.11 21.95
N GLY A 3 19.67 -10.51 20.78
CA GLY A 3 20.52 -9.68 19.94
C GLY A 3 19.82 -8.47 19.35
N TYR A 4 18.50 -8.52 19.24
CA TYR A 4 17.77 -7.49 18.56
C TYR A 4 16.50 -7.13 19.33
N ARG A 5 16.36 -5.85 19.58
CA ARG A 5 15.08 -5.29 20.03
C ARG A 5 14.50 -4.46 18.92
N ILE A 6 13.27 -4.77 18.59
CA ILE A 6 12.54 -3.96 17.65
C ILE A 6 11.95 -2.74 18.38
N ASN A 7 12.05 -1.57 17.77
CA ASN A 7 11.28 -0.43 18.21
C ASN A 7 9.88 -0.57 17.63
N TYR A 8 9.00 -1.23 18.36
CA TYR A 8 7.67 -1.59 17.89
C TYR A 8 6.90 -0.39 17.40
N ASN A 9 6.86 0.67 18.22
CA ASN A 9 6.06 1.85 17.89
C ASN A 9 6.55 2.52 16.60
N ARG A 10 7.86 2.57 16.41
CA ARG A 10 8.45 3.16 15.21
C ARG A 10 8.13 2.33 13.97
N VAL A 11 8.23 1.02 14.07
CA VAL A 11 7.93 0.11 12.95
C VAL A 11 6.46 0.19 12.58
N VAL A 12 5.56 0.20 13.56
CA VAL A 12 4.12 0.34 13.32
C VAL A 12 3.81 1.70 12.68
N SER A 13 4.46 2.76 13.14
CA SER A 13 4.30 4.09 12.55
C SER A 13 4.72 4.09 11.08
N GLN A 14 5.84 3.45 10.76
CA GLN A 14 6.31 3.34 9.36
C GLN A 14 5.35 2.52 8.51
N ALA A 15 4.79 1.45 9.06
CA ALA A 15 3.77 0.65 8.37
C ALA A 15 2.51 1.48 8.11
N ASN A 16 2.11 2.32 9.07
CA ASN A 16 0.97 3.23 8.89
C ASN A 16 1.25 4.27 7.80
N ASP A 17 2.49 4.74 7.69
CA ASP A 17 2.88 5.66 6.60
C ASP A 17 2.68 4.99 5.23
N ILE A 18 3.05 3.72 5.11
CA ILE A 18 2.82 2.95 3.88
C ILE A 18 1.32 2.85 3.59
N LYS A 19 0.51 2.61 4.61
CA LYS A 19 -0.94 2.55 4.46
C LYS A 19 -1.51 3.89 4.01
N ASP A 20 -1.02 4.98 4.56
CA ASP A 20 -1.43 6.33 4.17
C ASP A 20 -1.09 6.61 2.71
N LEU A 21 0.10 6.21 2.25
CA LEU A 21 0.49 6.33 0.84
C LEU A 21 -0.41 5.47 -0.05
N SER A 22 -0.81 4.29 0.42
CA SER A 22 -1.77 3.44 -0.30
C SER A 22 -3.12 4.16 -0.47
N ASN A 23 -3.58 4.84 0.57
CA ASN A 23 -4.83 5.61 0.52
C ASN A 23 -4.71 6.81 -0.43
N ASP A 24 -3.56 7.49 -0.43
CA ASP A 24 -3.29 8.58 -1.37
C ASP A 24 -3.33 8.08 -2.81
N LEU A 25 -2.73 6.92 -3.06
CA LEU A 25 -2.76 6.30 -4.38
C LEU A 25 -4.20 5.97 -4.80
N GLY A 26 -5.04 5.56 -3.85
CA GLY A 26 -6.46 5.33 -4.10
C GLY A 26 -7.18 6.57 -4.61
N ARG A 27 -6.86 7.74 -4.07
CA ARG A 27 -7.43 9.01 -4.55
C ARG A 27 -6.95 9.34 -5.96
N GLU A 28 -5.68 9.12 -6.25
CA GLU A 28 -5.13 9.31 -7.60
C GLU A 28 -5.81 8.38 -8.61
N ILE A 29 -6.06 7.14 -8.23
CA ILE A 29 -6.77 6.17 -9.07
C ILE A 29 -8.17 6.69 -9.40
N SER A 30 -8.90 7.19 -8.40
CA SER A 30 -10.23 7.76 -8.61
C SER A 30 -10.20 8.93 -9.58
N ASP A 31 -9.22 9.81 -9.44
CA ASP A 31 -9.06 10.95 -10.34
C ASP A 31 -8.82 10.49 -11.78
N LEU A 32 -7.98 9.47 -11.97
CA LEU A 32 -7.71 8.91 -13.29
C LEU A 32 -8.93 8.21 -13.88
N GLU A 33 -9.71 7.52 -13.05
CA GLU A 33 -10.95 6.89 -13.51
C GLU A 33 -11.97 7.95 -13.96
N ASN A 34 -12.05 9.06 -13.24
CA ASN A 34 -12.90 10.18 -13.64
C ASN A 34 -12.42 10.81 -14.96
N LEU A 35 -11.12 10.96 -15.13
CA LEU A 35 -10.53 11.46 -16.37
C LEU A 35 -10.84 10.51 -17.53
N LEU A 36 -10.70 9.21 -17.33
CA LEU A 36 -11.02 8.20 -18.34
C LEU A 36 -12.48 8.31 -18.79
N ALA A 37 -13.40 8.45 -17.83
CA ALA A 37 -14.83 8.62 -18.13
C ALA A 37 -15.08 9.88 -18.96
N LYS A 38 -14.39 10.97 -18.64
CA LYS A 38 -14.51 12.23 -19.38
C LYS A 38 -13.98 12.08 -20.80
N ILE A 39 -12.84 11.43 -20.98
CA ILE A 39 -12.26 11.19 -22.30
C ILE A 39 -13.21 10.37 -23.15
N LYS A 40 -13.83 9.33 -22.60
CA LYS A 40 -14.80 8.49 -23.31
C LYS A 40 -16.01 9.28 -23.82
N ARG A 41 -16.40 10.34 -23.11
CA ARG A 41 -17.54 11.16 -23.49
C ARG A 41 -17.18 12.24 -24.50
N GLU A 42 -15.94 12.76 -24.45
CA GLU A 42 -15.58 14.00 -25.14
C GLU A 42 -14.61 13.82 -26.28
N TRP A 43 -13.83 12.74 -26.30
CA TRP A 43 -12.77 12.54 -27.27
C TRP A 43 -12.96 11.22 -28.00
N PHE A 44 -13.09 11.31 -29.32
CA PHE A 44 -13.38 10.15 -30.18
C PHE A 44 -12.30 9.94 -31.21
N GLY A 45 -12.18 8.70 -31.73
CA GLY A 45 -11.27 8.35 -32.78
C GLY A 45 -10.19 7.38 -32.34
N PRO A 46 -9.36 6.90 -33.29
CA PRO A 46 -8.34 5.88 -33.01
C PRO A 46 -7.30 6.32 -31.96
N ALA A 47 -6.87 7.59 -32.00
CA ALA A 47 -5.91 8.11 -31.02
C ALA A 47 -6.51 8.09 -29.61
N SER A 48 -7.79 8.45 -29.47
CA SER A 48 -8.48 8.42 -28.20
C SER A 48 -8.60 6.98 -27.68
N ALA A 49 -8.96 6.05 -28.55
CA ALA A 49 -9.08 4.63 -28.17
C ALA A 49 -7.76 4.09 -27.64
N GLU A 50 -6.65 4.41 -28.29
CA GLU A 50 -5.32 3.99 -27.83
C GLU A 50 -4.95 4.62 -26.50
N PHE A 51 -5.23 5.92 -26.33
CA PHE A 51 -4.99 6.61 -25.06
C PHE A 51 -5.80 5.99 -23.93
N GLN A 52 -7.08 5.70 -24.19
CA GLN A 52 -7.96 5.06 -23.21
C GLN A 52 -7.41 3.71 -22.78
N ARG A 53 -6.90 2.93 -23.72
CA ARG A 53 -6.31 1.61 -23.42
C ARG A 53 -5.10 1.76 -22.53
N GLN A 54 -4.20 2.71 -22.85
CA GLN A 54 -3.01 2.96 -22.04
C GLN A 54 -3.38 3.41 -20.63
N LEU A 55 -4.36 4.29 -20.52
CA LEU A 55 -4.82 4.79 -19.21
C LEU A 55 -5.47 3.68 -18.39
N GLN A 56 -6.24 2.79 -19.01
CA GLN A 56 -6.83 1.64 -18.32
C GLN A 56 -5.74 0.71 -17.77
N MET A 57 -4.68 0.48 -18.54
CA MET A 57 -3.55 -0.34 -18.09
C MET A 57 -2.84 0.31 -16.89
N LEU A 58 -2.61 1.61 -16.95
CA LEU A 58 -2.00 2.35 -15.85
C LEU A 58 -2.84 2.24 -14.58
N ILE A 59 -4.14 2.44 -14.69
CA ILE A 59 -5.07 2.36 -13.56
C ILE A 59 -5.01 0.95 -12.95
N ALA A 60 -5.01 -0.09 -13.78
CA ALA A 60 -4.93 -1.47 -13.30
C ALA A 60 -3.62 -1.72 -12.53
N ASP A 61 -2.50 -1.24 -13.06
CA ASP A 61 -1.20 -1.36 -12.40
C ASP A 61 -1.17 -0.61 -11.06
N MET A 62 -1.77 0.57 -11.01
CA MET A 62 -1.86 1.36 -9.79
C MET A 62 -2.71 0.67 -8.73
N LYS A 63 -3.81 0.02 -9.12
CA LYS A 63 -4.66 -0.75 -8.20
C LYS A 63 -3.89 -1.91 -7.59
N THR A 64 -3.10 -2.61 -8.40
CA THR A 64 -2.24 -3.70 -7.92
C THR A 64 -1.21 -3.17 -6.93
N THR A 65 -0.57 -2.05 -7.24
CA THR A 65 0.42 -1.41 -6.36
C THR A 65 -0.23 -1.00 -5.04
N LYS A 66 -1.41 -0.39 -5.10
CA LYS A 66 -2.16 -0.01 -3.90
C LYS A 66 -2.44 -1.20 -3.00
N TYR A 67 -2.90 -2.29 -3.60
CA TYR A 67 -3.17 -3.53 -2.86
C TYR A 67 -1.89 -4.07 -2.20
N ASN A 68 -0.78 -4.10 -2.95
CA ASN A 68 0.49 -4.59 -2.43
C ASN A 68 1.01 -3.73 -1.28
N MET A 69 0.88 -2.41 -1.37
CA MET A 69 1.28 -1.50 -0.30
C MET A 69 0.47 -1.76 0.98
N SER A 70 -0.83 -1.93 0.84
CA SER A 70 -1.72 -2.23 1.96
C SER A 70 -1.36 -3.56 2.60
N SER A 71 -1.07 -4.57 1.78
CA SER A 71 -0.66 -5.90 2.23
C SER A 71 0.69 -5.85 2.97
N VAL A 72 1.66 -5.12 2.43
CA VAL A 72 2.97 -4.94 3.07
C VAL A 72 2.82 -4.26 4.42
N SER A 73 2.00 -3.22 4.51
CA SER A 73 1.72 -2.53 5.78
C SER A 73 1.19 -3.51 6.83
N SER A 74 0.21 -4.32 6.46
CA SER A 74 -0.37 -5.32 7.37
C SER A 74 0.66 -6.37 7.79
N THR A 75 1.47 -6.84 6.85
CA THR A 75 2.51 -7.84 7.12
C THR A 75 3.54 -7.30 8.10
N ILE A 76 4.00 -6.06 7.89
CA ILE A 76 4.97 -5.42 8.79
C ILE A 76 4.41 -5.36 10.21
N LYS A 77 3.16 -4.93 10.36
CA LYS A 77 2.51 -4.84 11.67
C LYS A 77 2.41 -6.20 12.36
N ASN A 78 2.03 -7.22 11.60
CA ASN A 78 1.88 -8.58 12.14
C ASN A 78 3.23 -9.17 12.56
N VAL A 79 4.27 -8.96 11.76
CA VAL A 79 5.62 -9.43 12.08
C VAL A 79 6.16 -8.68 13.30
N ALA A 80 5.97 -7.37 13.36
CA ALA A 80 6.42 -6.54 14.47
C ALA A 80 5.74 -6.99 15.78
N LYS A 81 4.44 -7.26 15.73
CA LYS A 81 3.68 -7.73 16.88
C LYS A 81 4.19 -9.08 17.37
N ARG A 82 4.51 -9.97 16.45
CA ARG A 82 5.05 -11.30 16.80
C ARG A 82 6.43 -11.19 17.43
N ILE A 83 7.30 -10.35 16.86
CA ILE A 83 8.65 -10.14 17.41
C ILE A 83 8.57 -9.54 18.82
N GLN A 84 7.70 -8.55 19.01
CA GLN A 84 7.52 -7.94 20.33
C GLN A 84 7.07 -8.99 21.36
N LYS A 85 6.13 -9.84 20.98
CA LYS A 85 5.64 -10.90 21.85
C LYS A 85 6.76 -11.89 22.21
N GLU A 86 7.56 -12.29 21.24
CA GLU A 86 8.70 -13.17 21.45
C GLU A 86 9.72 -12.55 22.41
N ASP A 87 10.02 -11.23 22.24
CA ASP A 87 10.91 -10.49 23.12
C ASP A 87 10.39 -10.45 24.55
N GLU A 88 9.08 -10.24 24.73
CA GLU A 88 8.47 -10.22 26.06
C GLU A 88 8.52 -11.61 26.71
N GLU A 89 8.28 -12.66 25.96
CA GLU A 89 8.36 -14.04 26.46
C GLU A 89 9.78 -14.40 26.85
N ALA A 90 10.77 -13.98 26.05
CA ALA A 90 12.18 -14.23 26.37
C ALA A 90 12.59 -13.50 27.64
N ASN A 91 12.17 -12.26 27.83
CA ASN A 91 12.44 -11.50 29.05
C ASN A 91 11.78 -12.15 30.28
N SER A 92 10.58 -12.67 30.13
CA SER A 92 9.86 -13.34 31.20
C SER A 92 10.55 -14.63 31.63
N SER A 93 11.15 -15.37 30.69
CA SER A 93 11.81 -16.64 30.97
C SER A 93 13.17 -16.47 31.61
N ASP A 94 13.74 -15.27 31.60
CA ASP A 94 15.03 -14.96 32.22
C ASP A 94 14.92 -14.78 33.75
N ASP A 95 13.75 -14.67 34.25
CA ASP A 95 13.51 -14.62 35.71
C ASP A 95 13.62 -16.03 36.34
#